data_27cb0eabf37bb2aef92397e11c679633
#
_entry.id   27cb0eabf37bb2aef92397e11c679633
#
_cell.length_a   1.000
_cell.length_b   1.000
_cell.length_c   1.000
_cell.angle_alpha   90.00
_cell.angle_beta   90.00
_cell.angle_gamma   90.00
#
_symmetry.space_group_name_H-M   'P 1'
#
loop_
_entity.id
_entity.type
_entity.pdbx_description
1 polymer ?
#
loop_
_entity_poly.entity_id
_entity_poly.type
_entity_poly.pdbx_seq_one_letter_code
_entity_poly.pdbx_strand_id
1 'polypeptide(L)'
;MKRIHLHLIIYITILLGLPSCENEIPYTPEMKQPCLVMNALLEAGDDKTNEVFLYLSTGDNLGKLNKDATLSLFINGRLSETLQEADPGKLVPPSGSYAENFSYKKYYFTTPLRPGDLVRLEATAQGGTLRATAEVQVPQPPQDFRVDTCTVPLNMGSGIVTPHRRYLVTVNDIANENNHYRLDIRNQFQVRYHIYEYVKDEQGHFIEDESHNLIYTERDSLAYQQYSDLVNREDVILTDGNVSHSQEDEDNLLFPRIENKYNIFSDDRFHNSSATLKVYTRLYDDFTASPLYGITYGNTYCTQSIHIRLLNLTADYYRYLKALNCFDDDDYDAVLMEPVSLPSNISGGIGFVGVATPREVVIAFPERPCKTTGYWNP
;
A
#
# COMPACT_ATOMS: atom_id res chain seq x y z
N MET A 1 -45.04 52.77 -12.67
CA MET A 1 -44.13 52.58 -11.52
C MET A 1 -44.74 51.65 -10.46
N LYS A 2 -45.97 51.81 -9.96
CA LYS A 2 -46.55 50.95 -8.90
C LYS A 2 -46.63 49.41 -9.22
N ARG A 3 -46.85 49.04 -10.47
CA ARG A 3 -46.92 47.59 -10.82
C ARG A 3 -45.55 46.90 -10.84
N ILE A 4 -44.46 47.61 -11.16
CA ILE A 4 -43.10 47.06 -11.19
C ILE A 4 -42.61 46.75 -9.77
N HIS A 5 -42.94 47.64 -8.81
CA HIS A 5 -42.59 47.40 -7.40
C HIS A 5 -43.35 46.22 -6.78
N LEU A 6 -44.59 45.98 -7.21
CA LEU A 6 -45.39 44.83 -6.75
C LEU A 6 -44.78 43.51 -7.22
N HIS A 7 -44.36 43.41 -8.48
CA HIS A 7 -43.74 42.21 -9.02
C HIS A 7 -42.37 41.97 -8.38
N LEU A 8 -41.58 43.02 -8.11
CA LEU A 8 -40.29 42.93 -7.43
C LEU A 8 -40.43 42.39 -6.00
N ILE A 9 -41.45 42.85 -5.27
CA ILE A 9 -41.74 42.38 -3.91
C ILE A 9 -42.17 40.91 -3.92
N ILE A 10 -43.00 40.50 -4.89
CA ILE A 10 -43.40 39.07 -5.02
C ILE A 10 -42.19 38.18 -5.35
N TYR A 11 -41.28 38.61 -6.22
CA TYR A 11 -40.05 37.85 -6.51
C TYR A 11 -39.14 37.74 -5.29
N ILE A 12 -38.96 38.79 -4.50
CA ILE A 12 -38.14 38.79 -3.28
C ILE A 12 -38.79 37.87 -2.23
N THR A 13 -40.12 37.85 -2.08
CA THR A 13 -40.81 36.99 -1.11
C THR A 13 -40.75 35.51 -1.52
N ILE A 14 -40.74 35.21 -2.81
CA ILE A 14 -40.56 33.83 -3.31
C ILE A 14 -39.10 33.37 -3.09
N LEU A 15 -38.09 34.25 -3.27
CA LEU A 15 -36.69 33.92 -3.03
C LEU A 15 -36.37 33.70 -1.54
N LEU A 16 -37.04 34.40 -0.64
CA LEU A 16 -36.91 34.27 0.82
C LEU A 16 -37.72 33.11 1.41
N GLY A 17 -38.65 32.54 0.65
CA GLY A 17 -39.53 31.47 1.09
C GLY A 17 -39.06 30.05 0.70
N LEU A 18 -37.87 29.89 0.13
CA LEU A 18 -37.34 28.55 -0.04
C LEU A 18 -36.88 28.04 1.35
N PRO A 19 -37.63 27.09 1.94
CA PRO A 19 -37.10 26.44 3.13
C PRO A 19 -35.79 25.75 2.72
N SER A 20 -34.71 26.21 3.27
CA SER A 20 -33.49 25.41 3.32
C SER A 20 -33.90 24.12 4.05
N CYS A 21 -34.12 23.04 3.32
CA CYS A 21 -34.18 21.72 3.92
C CYS A 21 -32.76 21.40 4.41
N GLU A 22 -32.42 21.96 5.58
CA GLU A 22 -31.39 21.33 6.41
C GLU A 22 -32.05 20.06 6.95
N ASN A 23 -31.92 18.97 6.18
CA ASN A 23 -32.04 17.65 6.75
C ASN A 23 -30.80 17.44 7.61
N GLU A 24 -30.81 18.01 8.81
CA GLU A 24 -29.98 17.47 9.88
C GLU A 24 -30.45 16.03 10.09
N ILE A 25 -29.71 15.11 9.51
CA ILE A 25 -29.81 13.70 9.91
C ILE A 25 -29.34 13.71 11.36
N PRO A 26 -30.25 13.47 12.35
CA PRO A 26 -29.83 13.48 13.74
C PRO A 26 -28.79 12.36 13.88
N TYR A 27 -27.53 12.74 13.96
CA TYR A 27 -26.46 11.87 14.37
C TYR A 27 -26.66 11.57 15.86
N THR A 28 -27.46 10.57 16.16
CA THR A 28 -27.42 9.91 17.47
C THR A 28 -26.19 8.99 17.42
N PRO A 29 -25.12 9.31 18.15
CA PRO A 29 -24.06 8.35 18.35
C PRO A 29 -24.67 7.19 19.15
N GLU A 30 -25.18 6.19 18.44
CA GLU A 30 -25.41 4.89 19.08
C GLU A 30 -24.08 4.49 19.66
N MET A 31 -24.03 4.33 21.00
CA MET A 31 -22.86 3.75 21.65
C MET A 31 -22.67 2.36 21.01
N LYS A 32 -21.80 2.31 19.99
CA LYS A 32 -21.53 1.08 19.28
C LYS A 32 -20.99 0.09 20.30
N GLN A 33 -21.67 -1.04 20.44
CA GLN A 33 -21.20 -2.11 21.31
C GLN A 33 -19.80 -2.54 20.85
N PRO A 34 -18.93 -2.97 21.75
CA PRO A 34 -17.63 -3.51 21.40
C PRO A 34 -17.76 -4.59 20.31
N CYS A 35 -16.97 -4.51 19.26
CA CYS A 35 -16.95 -5.49 18.20
C CYS A 35 -15.50 -5.81 17.78
N LEU A 36 -15.31 -6.96 17.15
CA LEU A 36 -14.03 -7.29 16.52
C LEU A 36 -13.85 -6.53 15.21
N VAL A 37 -12.66 -6.03 15.00
CA VAL A 37 -12.19 -5.48 13.72
C VAL A 37 -11.21 -6.47 13.13
N MET A 38 -11.49 -6.98 11.92
CA MET A 38 -10.64 -7.93 11.22
C MET A 38 -10.23 -7.38 9.87
N ASN A 39 -8.92 -7.23 9.65
CA ASN A 39 -8.36 -6.73 8.39
C ASN A 39 -7.32 -7.70 7.85
N ALA A 40 -7.47 -8.06 6.57
CA ALA A 40 -6.51 -8.88 5.85
C ALA A 40 -6.55 -8.58 4.35
N LEU A 41 -5.37 -8.38 3.76
CA LEU A 41 -5.19 -8.28 2.32
C LEU A 41 -4.34 -9.47 1.88
N LEU A 42 -5.03 -10.55 1.51
CA LEU A 42 -4.44 -11.85 1.23
C LEU A 42 -3.94 -11.95 -0.21
N GLU A 43 -2.95 -12.78 -0.41
CA GLU A 43 -2.38 -13.09 -1.71
C GLU A 43 -2.39 -14.60 -1.95
N ALA A 44 -2.90 -15.01 -3.10
CA ALA A 44 -2.89 -16.41 -3.53
C ALA A 44 -1.49 -16.82 -4.01
N GLY A 45 -1.12 -18.09 -3.77
CA GLY A 45 0.15 -18.68 -4.18
C GLY A 45 0.66 -19.71 -3.18
N ASP A 46 1.64 -20.51 -3.61
CA ASP A 46 2.18 -21.61 -2.81
C ASP A 46 3.17 -21.14 -1.73
N ASP A 47 3.93 -20.06 -2.00
CA ASP A 47 5.00 -19.57 -1.13
C ASP A 47 4.65 -18.22 -0.47
N LYS A 48 3.37 -18.02 -0.11
CA LYS A 48 2.92 -16.76 0.48
C LYS A 48 2.74 -16.89 1.99
N THR A 49 3.22 -15.88 2.70
CA THR A 49 2.86 -15.68 4.10
C THR A 49 1.79 -14.60 4.14
N ASN A 50 0.58 -15.00 4.51
CA ASN A 50 -0.55 -14.12 4.64
C ASN A 50 -0.71 -13.64 6.08
N GLU A 51 -1.08 -12.38 6.24
CA GLU A 51 -1.22 -11.73 7.54
C GLU A 51 -2.67 -11.31 7.78
N VAL A 52 -3.13 -11.49 9.01
CA VAL A 52 -4.46 -11.06 9.45
C VAL A 52 -4.29 -10.22 10.72
N PHE A 53 -4.88 -9.04 10.72
CA PHE A 53 -4.88 -8.14 11.87
C PHE A 53 -6.23 -8.18 12.57
N LEU A 54 -6.21 -8.33 13.88
CA LEU A 54 -7.40 -8.38 14.72
C LEU A 54 -7.31 -7.31 15.81
N TYR A 55 -8.37 -6.51 15.95
CA TYR A 55 -8.51 -5.44 16.94
C TYR A 55 -9.82 -5.56 17.68
N LEU A 56 -9.94 -4.82 18.79
CA LEU A 56 -11.21 -4.60 19.48
C LEU A 56 -11.62 -3.13 19.28
N SER A 57 -12.80 -2.89 18.70
CA SER A 57 -13.40 -1.56 18.70
C SER A 57 -14.33 -1.42 19.91
N THR A 58 -14.18 -0.35 20.66
CA THR A 58 -15.03 -0.01 21.82
C THR A 58 -15.76 1.30 21.60
N GLY A 59 -16.39 1.46 20.43
CA GLY A 59 -16.97 2.73 20.00
C GLY A 59 -15.93 3.60 19.30
N ASP A 60 -15.65 4.79 19.85
CA ASP A 60 -14.72 5.75 19.25
C ASP A 60 -13.23 5.42 19.48
N ASN A 61 -12.94 4.34 20.22
CA ASN A 61 -11.58 3.95 20.57
C ASN A 61 -11.27 2.50 20.20
N LEU A 62 -10.00 2.21 20.00
CA LEU A 62 -9.50 0.84 19.90
C LEU A 62 -9.21 0.29 21.30
N GLY A 63 -9.88 -0.80 21.66
CA GLY A 63 -9.68 -1.51 22.91
C GLY A 63 -8.58 -2.56 22.83
N LYS A 64 -8.19 -3.08 23.99
CA LYS A 64 -7.20 -4.16 24.08
C LYS A 64 -7.87 -5.52 23.94
N LEU A 65 -7.44 -6.31 22.96
CA LEU A 65 -7.83 -7.71 22.85
C LEU A 65 -7.20 -8.55 23.95
N ASN A 66 -8.02 -9.37 24.60
CA ASN A 66 -7.54 -10.33 25.59
C ASN A 66 -6.79 -11.50 24.92
N LYS A 67 -6.09 -12.30 25.73
CA LYS A 67 -5.31 -13.45 25.25
C LYS A 67 -6.16 -14.60 24.71
N ASP A 68 -7.47 -14.59 24.96
CA ASP A 68 -8.43 -15.62 24.53
C ASP A 68 -8.93 -15.43 23.08
N ALA A 69 -8.43 -14.40 22.36
CA ALA A 69 -8.77 -14.24 20.97
C ALA A 69 -8.17 -15.36 20.11
N THR A 70 -9.01 -16.00 19.31
CA THR A 70 -8.63 -17.07 18.38
C THR A 70 -9.01 -16.68 16.95
N LEU A 71 -8.24 -17.18 15.99
CA LEU A 71 -8.50 -16.98 14.57
C LEU A 71 -8.31 -18.31 13.84
N SER A 72 -9.28 -18.70 13.03
CA SER A 72 -9.29 -19.96 12.27
C SER A 72 -9.45 -19.68 10.78
N LEU A 73 -8.71 -20.43 9.97
CA LEU A 73 -8.77 -20.44 8.52
C LEU A 73 -9.53 -21.66 8.03
N PHE A 74 -10.51 -21.46 7.18
CA PHE A 74 -11.22 -22.48 6.46
C PHE A 74 -11.03 -22.31 4.96
N ILE A 75 -10.83 -23.42 4.26
CA ILE A 75 -10.78 -23.46 2.79
C ILE A 75 -11.83 -24.43 2.29
N ASN A 76 -12.72 -23.95 1.40
CA ASN A 76 -13.82 -24.76 0.85
C ASN A 76 -14.68 -25.43 1.93
N GLY A 77 -14.95 -24.66 3.01
CA GLY A 77 -15.77 -25.12 4.14
C GLY A 77 -15.06 -26.04 5.13
N ARG A 78 -13.80 -26.41 4.91
CA ARG A 78 -13.03 -27.26 5.82
C ARG A 78 -12.05 -26.43 6.63
N LEU A 79 -11.96 -26.69 7.94
CA LEU A 79 -10.93 -26.10 8.79
C LEU A 79 -9.55 -26.53 8.26
N SER A 80 -8.75 -25.57 7.85
CA SER A 80 -7.38 -25.78 7.42
C SER A 80 -6.42 -25.68 8.59
N GLU A 81 -6.50 -24.57 9.32
CA GLU A 81 -5.65 -24.36 10.51
C GLU A 81 -6.25 -23.35 11.48
N THR A 82 -5.82 -23.42 12.75
CA THR A 82 -5.98 -22.35 13.72
C THR A 82 -4.71 -21.52 13.70
N LEU A 83 -4.85 -20.22 13.41
CA LEU A 83 -3.71 -19.37 13.15
C LEU A 83 -2.94 -19.04 14.42
N GLN A 84 -1.63 -18.98 14.28
CA GLN A 84 -0.74 -18.63 15.39
C GLN A 84 -0.58 -17.10 15.45
N GLU A 85 -0.68 -16.55 16.66
CA GLU A 85 -0.37 -15.15 16.90
C GLU A 85 1.14 -14.89 16.70
N ALA A 86 1.50 -13.80 16.06
CA ALA A 86 2.89 -13.39 15.95
C ALA A 86 3.49 -13.09 17.34
N ASP A 87 4.74 -13.44 17.52
CA ASP A 87 5.51 -13.02 18.69
C ASP A 87 5.55 -11.46 18.74
N PRO A 88 5.02 -10.85 19.80
CA PRO A 88 5.02 -9.39 19.96
C PRO A 88 6.43 -8.76 19.87
N GLY A 89 7.47 -9.51 20.22
CA GLY A 89 8.87 -9.06 20.09
C GLY A 89 9.36 -8.88 18.65
N LYS A 90 8.62 -9.44 17.68
CA LYS A 90 8.94 -9.30 16.23
C LYS A 90 8.06 -8.28 15.50
N LEU A 91 7.06 -7.71 16.16
CA LEU A 91 6.24 -6.65 15.60
C LEU A 91 7.05 -5.36 15.57
N VAL A 92 7.47 -4.94 14.38
CA VAL A 92 7.98 -3.60 14.17
C VAL A 92 6.75 -2.69 14.10
N PRO A 93 6.54 -1.79 15.08
CA PRO A 93 5.43 -0.86 15.01
C PRO A 93 5.62 0.02 13.77
N PRO A 94 4.53 0.40 13.08
CA PRO A 94 4.64 1.40 12.03
C PRO A 94 5.32 2.65 12.61
N SER A 95 6.27 3.20 11.86
CA SER A 95 7.04 4.36 12.29
C SER A 95 6.12 5.56 12.52
N GLY A 96 5.82 5.86 13.78
CA GLY A 96 5.01 7.00 14.19
C GLY A 96 4.68 6.93 15.69
N SER A 97 4.69 8.07 16.36
CA SER A 97 4.51 8.22 17.81
C SER A 97 3.16 7.76 18.38
N TYR A 98 2.26 7.25 17.54
CA TYR A 98 0.95 6.73 17.96
C TYR A 98 0.94 5.21 18.17
N ALA A 99 2.01 4.49 17.85
CA ALA A 99 2.07 3.03 17.92
C ALA A 99 1.99 2.47 19.36
N GLU A 100 2.32 3.26 20.37
CA GLU A 100 2.33 2.79 21.76
C GLU A 100 0.93 2.50 22.33
N ASN A 101 -0.13 3.05 21.71
CA ASN A 101 -1.50 2.90 22.19
C ASN A 101 -2.34 1.88 21.39
N PHE A 102 -1.81 1.32 20.30
CA PHE A 102 -2.54 0.35 19.48
C PHE A 102 -2.30 -1.07 19.96
N SER A 103 -3.33 -1.69 20.54
CA SER A 103 -3.29 -3.10 20.89
C SER A 103 -3.97 -3.91 19.80
N TYR A 104 -3.21 -4.36 18.84
CA TYR A 104 -3.68 -5.31 17.82
C TYR A 104 -2.97 -6.65 17.96
N LYS A 105 -3.60 -7.70 17.43
CA LYS A 105 -3.01 -9.01 17.29
C LYS A 105 -2.77 -9.28 15.81
N LYS A 106 -1.61 -9.80 15.50
CA LYS A 106 -1.21 -10.19 14.17
C LYS A 106 -1.07 -11.70 14.09
N TYR A 107 -1.78 -12.29 13.16
CA TYR A 107 -1.78 -13.72 12.89
C TYR A 107 -1.17 -13.98 11.53
N TYR A 108 -0.55 -15.15 11.36
CA TYR A 108 0.03 -15.59 10.10
C TYR A 108 -0.50 -16.94 9.68
N PHE A 109 -0.55 -17.14 8.39
CA PHE A 109 -0.67 -18.46 7.81
C PHE A 109 0.14 -18.57 6.51
N THR A 110 0.56 -19.81 6.22
CA THR A 110 1.30 -20.17 5.00
C THR A 110 0.54 -21.20 4.17
N THR A 111 -0.66 -21.58 4.60
CA THR A 111 -1.54 -22.44 3.81
C THR A 111 -1.76 -21.83 2.43
N PRO A 112 -1.43 -22.53 1.33
CA PRO A 112 -1.60 -22.03 -0.01
C PRO A 112 -3.06 -21.71 -0.33
N LEU A 113 -3.31 -20.54 -0.89
CA LEU A 113 -4.60 -20.15 -1.45
C LEU A 113 -4.55 -20.34 -2.96
N ARG A 114 -5.50 -21.07 -3.53
CA ARG A 114 -5.56 -21.38 -4.96
C ARG A 114 -6.74 -20.69 -5.64
N PRO A 115 -6.60 -20.30 -6.91
CA PRO A 115 -7.70 -19.75 -7.69
C PRO A 115 -8.96 -20.62 -7.60
N GLY A 116 -10.10 -19.99 -7.28
CA GLY A 116 -11.38 -20.66 -7.08
C GLY A 116 -11.65 -21.14 -5.66
N ASP A 117 -10.67 -21.14 -4.75
CA ASP A 117 -10.91 -21.48 -3.34
C ASP A 117 -11.87 -20.48 -2.68
N LEU A 118 -12.75 -20.98 -1.85
CA LEU A 118 -13.57 -20.19 -0.93
C LEU A 118 -12.85 -20.14 0.42
N VAL A 119 -12.29 -18.97 0.73
CA VAL A 119 -11.52 -18.71 1.95
C VAL A 119 -12.42 -18.06 2.98
N ARG A 120 -12.50 -18.66 4.18
CA ARG A 120 -13.25 -18.10 5.30
C ARG A 120 -12.33 -17.95 6.51
N LEU A 121 -12.32 -16.74 7.08
CA LEU A 121 -11.66 -16.41 8.34
C LEU A 121 -12.72 -16.27 9.44
N GLU A 122 -12.53 -16.92 10.57
CA GLU A 122 -13.40 -16.82 11.74
C GLU A 122 -12.57 -16.42 12.97
N ALA A 123 -12.90 -15.26 13.53
CA ALA A 123 -12.31 -14.78 14.77
C ALA A 123 -13.31 -14.84 15.92
N THR A 124 -12.84 -15.23 17.12
CA THR A 124 -13.61 -15.16 18.36
C THR A 124 -12.80 -14.55 19.48
N ALA A 125 -13.45 -13.85 20.40
CA ALA A 125 -12.84 -13.29 21.61
C ALA A 125 -13.84 -13.20 22.75
N GLN A 126 -13.36 -12.88 23.96
CA GLN A 126 -14.15 -12.75 25.18
C GLN A 126 -15.03 -13.97 25.46
N GLY A 127 -14.40 -15.15 25.44
CA GLY A 127 -15.11 -16.43 25.69
C GLY A 127 -16.14 -16.76 24.59
N GLY A 128 -15.97 -16.24 23.37
CA GLY A 128 -16.84 -16.48 22.22
C GLY A 128 -18.04 -15.54 22.12
N THR A 129 -18.13 -14.51 22.98
CA THR A 129 -19.20 -13.50 22.91
C THR A 129 -19.02 -12.55 21.73
N LEU A 130 -17.77 -12.27 21.37
CA LEU A 130 -17.44 -11.50 20.17
C LEU A 130 -17.03 -12.46 19.06
N ARG A 131 -17.59 -12.23 17.88
CA ARG A 131 -17.29 -13.01 16.67
C ARG A 131 -17.16 -12.10 15.47
N ALA A 132 -16.27 -12.46 14.56
CA ALA A 132 -16.11 -11.80 13.26
C ALA A 132 -15.82 -12.88 12.22
N THR A 133 -16.54 -12.84 11.09
CA THR A 133 -16.38 -13.81 10.00
C THR A 133 -16.31 -13.08 8.67
N ALA A 134 -15.35 -13.45 7.85
CA ALA A 134 -15.28 -13.05 6.45
C ALA A 134 -15.20 -14.27 5.55
N GLU A 135 -15.84 -14.20 4.39
CA GLU A 135 -15.74 -15.22 3.36
C GLU A 135 -15.45 -14.54 2.02
N VAL A 136 -14.40 -14.98 1.33
CA VAL A 136 -13.95 -14.41 0.07
C VAL A 136 -13.53 -15.51 -0.90
N GLN A 137 -13.85 -15.36 -2.18
CA GLN A 137 -13.42 -16.29 -3.22
C GLN A 137 -12.11 -15.81 -3.83
N VAL A 138 -11.14 -16.71 -3.99
CA VAL A 138 -9.86 -16.42 -4.64
C VAL A 138 -10.08 -16.23 -6.14
N PRO A 139 -9.78 -15.05 -6.71
CA PRO A 139 -9.96 -14.79 -8.13
C PRO A 139 -9.01 -15.60 -9.00
N GLN A 140 -9.33 -15.76 -10.29
CA GLN A 140 -8.43 -16.34 -11.26
C GLN A 140 -7.20 -15.44 -11.46
N PRO A 141 -6.02 -15.97 -11.78
CA PRO A 141 -4.86 -15.13 -12.09
C PRO A 141 -5.11 -14.30 -13.36
N PRO A 142 -4.50 -13.12 -13.49
CA PRO A 142 -4.52 -12.38 -14.75
C PRO A 142 -3.98 -13.23 -15.90
N GLN A 143 -4.34 -12.90 -17.13
CA GLN A 143 -3.70 -13.51 -18.30
C GLN A 143 -2.22 -13.09 -18.37
N ASP A 144 -1.44 -13.79 -19.22
CA ASP A 144 -0.06 -13.40 -19.48
C ASP A 144 0.00 -11.98 -20.02
N PHE A 145 0.88 -11.20 -19.44
CA PHE A 145 1.11 -9.81 -19.82
C PHE A 145 2.58 -9.61 -20.26
N ARG A 146 2.81 -8.58 -21.04
CA ARG A 146 4.14 -8.25 -21.55
C ARG A 146 4.61 -6.92 -21.01
N VAL A 147 5.92 -6.82 -20.74
CA VAL A 147 6.55 -5.61 -20.25
C VAL A 147 7.73 -5.24 -21.16
N ASP A 148 7.66 -4.03 -21.70
CA ASP A 148 8.79 -3.39 -22.39
C ASP A 148 9.31 -2.24 -21.53
N THR A 149 10.63 -2.06 -21.45
CA THR A 149 11.22 -1.02 -20.60
C THR A 149 12.31 -0.21 -21.34
N CYS A 150 12.40 1.07 -20.99
CA CYS A 150 13.54 1.91 -21.38
C CYS A 150 13.78 3.00 -20.33
N THR A 151 14.98 3.58 -20.36
CA THR A 151 15.31 4.75 -19.53
C THR A 151 14.91 6.03 -20.27
N VAL A 152 14.23 6.93 -19.57
CA VAL A 152 13.78 8.23 -20.10
C VAL A 152 14.03 9.33 -19.07
N PRO A 153 14.28 10.58 -19.51
CA PRO A 153 14.20 11.72 -18.63
C PRO A 153 12.72 12.02 -18.31
N LEU A 154 12.39 12.23 -17.03
CA LEU A 154 11.05 12.63 -16.61
C LEU A 154 11.15 13.98 -15.88
N ASN A 155 10.30 14.92 -16.27
CA ASN A 155 10.15 16.19 -15.56
C ASN A 155 9.31 15.94 -14.28
N MET A 156 9.93 16.21 -13.13
CA MET A 156 9.30 16.04 -11.82
C MET A 156 8.71 17.35 -11.26
N GLY A 157 8.55 18.37 -12.09
CA GLY A 157 8.13 19.72 -11.72
C GLY A 157 9.29 20.67 -11.45
N SER A 158 9.00 21.98 -11.39
CA SER A 158 9.98 23.04 -11.08
C SER A 158 11.26 22.99 -11.95
N GLY A 159 11.17 22.43 -13.18
CA GLY A 159 12.32 22.28 -14.09
C GLY A 159 13.29 21.14 -13.72
N ILE A 160 12.99 20.35 -12.73
CA ILE A 160 13.82 19.20 -12.32
C ILE A 160 13.55 18.02 -13.24
N VAL A 161 14.58 17.62 -14.01
CA VAL A 161 14.52 16.45 -14.87
C VAL A 161 15.40 15.36 -14.28
N THR A 162 14.80 14.22 -13.99
CA THR A 162 15.50 13.05 -13.41
C THR A 162 15.35 11.81 -14.30
N PRO A 163 16.36 10.92 -14.35
CA PRO A 163 16.24 9.68 -15.10
C PRO A 163 15.27 8.72 -14.41
N HIS A 164 14.34 8.20 -15.19
CA HIS A 164 13.37 7.19 -14.73
C HIS A 164 13.39 5.98 -15.68
N ARG A 165 12.99 4.85 -15.16
CA ARG A 165 12.65 3.68 -15.97
C ARG A 165 11.18 3.75 -16.34
N ARG A 166 10.90 3.79 -17.64
CA ARG A 166 9.56 3.68 -18.19
C ARG A 166 9.22 2.22 -18.41
N TYR A 167 8.01 1.83 -18.05
CA TYR A 167 7.41 0.53 -18.32
C TYR A 167 6.21 0.72 -19.24
N LEU A 168 6.13 -0.12 -20.26
CA LEU A 168 4.94 -0.32 -21.08
C LEU A 168 4.43 -1.71 -20.76
N VAL A 169 3.36 -1.77 -19.94
CA VAL A 169 2.78 -3.03 -19.45
C VAL A 169 1.54 -3.32 -20.28
N THR A 170 1.63 -4.28 -21.20
CA THR A 170 0.49 -4.70 -22.05
C THR A 170 -0.28 -5.78 -21.33
N VAL A 171 -1.48 -5.46 -20.91
CA VAL A 171 -2.43 -6.32 -20.19
C VAL A 171 -3.48 -6.83 -21.17
N ASN A 172 -3.75 -8.13 -21.15
CA ASN A 172 -4.83 -8.77 -21.90
C ASN A 172 -6.00 -9.00 -20.92
N ASP A 173 -7.20 -8.65 -21.36
CA ASP A 173 -8.40 -8.85 -20.58
C ASP A 173 -8.85 -10.31 -20.58
N ILE A 174 -9.52 -10.75 -19.50
CA ILE A 174 -10.19 -12.05 -19.43
C ILE A 174 -11.58 -11.88 -20.06
N ALA A 175 -11.78 -12.49 -21.21
CA ALA A 175 -12.98 -12.26 -22.01
C ALA A 175 -14.28 -12.61 -21.27
N ASN A 176 -15.30 -11.75 -21.44
CA ASN A 176 -16.65 -11.90 -20.90
C ASN A 176 -16.77 -11.86 -19.35
N GLU A 177 -15.77 -11.32 -18.68
CA GLU A 177 -15.78 -11.06 -17.24
C GLU A 177 -15.50 -9.59 -17.00
N ASN A 178 -15.95 -9.05 -15.86
CA ASN A 178 -15.55 -7.73 -15.38
C ASN A 178 -14.36 -7.92 -14.45
N ASN A 179 -13.22 -7.43 -14.88
CA ASN A 179 -11.96 -7.65 -14.18
C ASN A 179 -11.45 -6.38 -13.49
N HIS A 180 -10.87 -6.59 -12.33
CA HIS A 180 -10.29 -5.51 -11.54
C HIS A 180 -8.86 -5.85 -11.22
N TYR A 181 -7.95 -4.92 -11.48
CA TYR A 181 -6.53 -5.16 -11.42
C TYR A 181 -5.83 -4.18 -10.47
N ARG A 182 -4.68 -4.61 -10.00
CA ARG A 182 -3.69 -3.75 -9.35
C ARG A 182 -2.34 -3.99 -10.00
N LEU A 183 -1.65 -2.91 -10.38
CA LEU A 183 -0.26 -2.97 -10.82
C LEU A 183 0.67 -2.64 -9.66
N ASP A 184 1.64 -3.52 -9.40
CA ASP A 184 2.65 -3.36 -8.37
C ASP A 184 4.03 -3.58 -8.99
N ILE A 185 4.93 -2.59 -8.89
CA ILE A 185 6.29 -2.68 -9.39
C ILE A 185 7.25 -2.48 -8.23
N ARG A 186 8.07 -3.49 -7.97
CA ARG A 186 9.04 -3.50 -6.89
C ARG A 186 10.45 -3.59 -7.45
N ASN A 187 11.26 -2.59 -7.15
CA ASN A 187 12.70 -2.63 -7.37
C ASN A 187 13.35 -3.24 -6.13
N GLN A 188 13.93 -4.42 -6.28
CA GLN A 188 14.64 -5.12 -5.20
C GLN A 188 16.14 -5.09 -5.48
N PHE A 189 16.90 -4.76 -4.45
CA PHE A 189 18.36 -4.70 -4.51
C PHE A 189 18.95 -5.56 -3.41
N GLN A 190 19.93 -6.36 -3.78
CA GLN A 190 20.86 -6.97 -2.85
C GLN A 190 22.16 -6.17 -2.93
N VAL A 191 22.47 -5.47 -1.87
CA VAL A 191 23.64 -4.58 -1.80
C VAL A 191 24.71 -5.23 -0.97
N ARG A 192 25.89 -5.44 -1.57
CA ARG A 192 27.05 -5.98 -0.89
C ARG A 192 28.01 -4.84 -0.58
N TYR A 193 28.20 -4.59 0.70
CA TYR A 193 29.12 -3.59 1.23
C TYR A 193 30.42 -4.26 1.63
N HIS A 194 31.55 -3.74 1.14
CA HIS A 194 32.84 -4.03 1.73
C HIS A 194 33.08 -3.09 2.91
N ILE A 195 33.27 -3.63 4.10
CA ILE A 195 33.29 -2.90 5.35
C ILE A 195 34.69 -2.98 5.96
N TYR A 196 35.24 -1.83 6.31
CA TYR A 196 36.44 -1.69 7.17
C TYR A 196 35.96 -1.32 8.57
N GLU A 197 36.20 -2.21 9.54
CA GLU A 197 35.83 -1.99 10.92
C GLU A 197 37.11 -1.75 11.73
N TYR A 198 37.28 -0.54 12.27
CA TYR A 198 38.44 -0.17 13.00
C TYR A 198 38.48 -0.84 14.37
N VAL A 199 39.63 -1.43 14.71
CA VAL A 199 39.84 -2.16 15.98
C VAL A 199 39.94 -1.16 17.12
N LYS A 200 39.29 -1.48 18.25
CA LYS A 200 39.30 -0.66 19.46
C LYS A 200 39.90 -1.43 20.65
N ASP A 201 40.52 -0.72 21.53
CA ASP A 201 40.97 -1.25 22.84
C ASP A 201 39.77 -1.44 23.79
N GLU A 202 40.05 -1.95 25.00
CA GLU A 202 39.04 -2.16 26.05
C GLU A 202 38.40 -0.85 26.55
N GLN A 203 39.03 0.29 26.28
CA GLN A 203 38.53 1.63 26.64
C GLN A 203 37.75 2.29 25.51
N GLY A 204 37.71 1.65 24.31
CA GLY A 204 36.97 2.15 23.13
C GLY A 204 37.79 3.09 22.24
N HIS A 205 39.10 3.26 22.46
CA HIS A 205 39.99 4.02 21.57
C HIS A 205 40.43 3.15 20.39
N PHE A 206 40.61 3.79 19.24
CA PHE A 206 41.15 3.10 18.07
C PHE A 206 42.60 2.70 18.27
N ILE A 207 42.97 1.49 17.81
CA ILE A 207 44.31 0.97 17.87
C ILE A 207 45.06 1.37 16.60
N GLU A 208 46.32 1.84 16.76
CA GLU A 208 47.21 2.20 15.68
C GLU A 208 48.38 1.18 15.58
N ASP A 209 48.91 1.03 14.37
CA ASP A 209 50.16 0.29 14.14
C ASP A 209 51.41 1.15 14.49
N GLU A 210 52.59 0.57 14.34
CA GLU A 210 53.88 1.25 14.61
C GLU A 210 54.10 2.51 13.72
N SER A 211 53.37 2.64 12.64
CA SER A 211 53.42 3.76 11.68
C SER A 211 52.29 4.78 11.88
N HIS A 212 51.55 4.68 12.98
CA HIS A 212 50.38 5.51 13.31
C HIS A 212 49.19 5.36 12.33
N ASN A 213 49.07 4.21 11.65
CA ASN A 213 47.89 3.90 10.87
C ASN A 213 46.88 3.14 11.74
N LEU A 214 45.57 3.47 11.57
CA LEU A 214 44.53 2.75 12.26
C LEU A 214 44.44 1.29 11.79
N ILE A 215 44.40 0.37 12.73
CA ILE A 215 44.24 -1.05 12.46
C ILE A 215 42.75 -1.32 12.20
N TYR A 216 42.46 -2.07 11.15
CA TYR A 216 41.09 -2.44 10.81
C TYR A 216 40.97 -3.91 10.43
N THR A 217 39.76 -4.44 10.53
CA THR A 217 39.33 -5.73 9.97
C THR A 217 38.44 -5.50 8.77
N GLU A 218 38.52 -6.40 7.80
CA GLU A 218 37.71 -6.33 6.59
C GLU A 218 36.62 -7.42 6.63
N ARG A 219 35.41 -7.07 6.19
CA ARG A 219 34.33 -8.04 6.00
C ARG A 219 33.35 -7.57 4.96
N ASP A 220 32.66 -8.51 4.33
CA ASP A 220 31.51 -8.22 3.49
C ASP A 220 30.21 -8.29 4.31
N SER A 221 29.28 -7.42 3.99
CA SER A 221 27.93 -7.44 4.52
C SER A 221 26.93 -7.33 3.40
N LEU A 222 25.81 -8.03 3.54
CA LEU A 222 24.69 -7.99 2.59
C LEU A 222 23.50 -7.25 3.22
N ALA A 223 22.91 -6.37 2.44
CA ALA A 223 21.66 -5.72 2.79
C ALA A 223 20.65 -5.88 1.63
N TYR A 224 19.38 -5.99 1.99
CA TYR A 224 18.29 -6.03 1.05
C TYR A 224 17.51 -4.73 1.14
N GLN A 225 17.27 -4.09 -0.01
CA GLN A 225 16.49 -2.87 -0.10
C GLN A 225 15.41 -3.05 -1.15
N GLN A 226 14.22 -2.53 -0.88
CA GLN A 226 13.10 -2.59 -1.79
C GLN A 226 12.46 -1.21 -1.90
N TYR A 227 12.14 -0.80 -3.13
CA TYR A 227 11.44 0.44 -3.42
C TYR A 227 10.19 0.13 -4.25
N SER A 228 9.11 0.83 -3.96
CA SER A 228 7.84 0.73 -4.68
C SER A 228 7.29 2.15 -4.85
N ASP A 229 7.85 2.86 -5.82
CA ASP A 229 7.58 4.28 -6.11
C ASP A 229 7.06 4.45 -7.54
N LEU A 230 5.92 3.87 -7.82
CA LEU A 230 5.32 3.90 -9.15
C LEU A 230 4.71 5.29 -9.42
N VAL A 231 5.10 5.89 -10.56
CA VAL A 231 4.55 7.15 -11.06
C VAL A 231 3.64 6.87 -12.24
N ASN A 232 2.37 7.23 -12.13
CA ASN A 232 1.31 6.90 -13.10
C ASN A 232 0.63 8.11 -13.74
N ARG A 233 1.21 9.30 -13.68
CA ARG A 233 0.62 10.58 -14.09
C ARG A 233 0.14 10.64 -15.55
N GLU A 234 0.79 9.93 -16.45
CA GLU A 234 0.52 9.98 -17.89
C GLU A 234 -0.40 8.84 -18.37
N ASP A 235 -0.74 7.89 -17.53
CA ASP A 235 -1.53 6.74 -17.93
C ASP A 235 -3.03 7.02 -17.81
N VAL A 236 -3.75 6.96 -18.94
CA VAL A 236 -5.18 7.27 -19.03
C VAL A 236 -6.04 6.31 -18.19
N ILE A 237 -5.62 5.06 -18.05
CA ILE A 237 -6.37 4.03 -17.31
C ILE A 237 -6.16 4.21 -15.81
N LEU A 238 -4.90 4.33 -15.38
CA LEU A 238 -4.54 4.48 -13.98
C LEU A 238 -4.91 5.85 -13.39
N THR A 239 -5.01 6.89 -14.22
CA THR A 239 -5.42 8.25 -13.80
C THR A 239 -6.91 8.53 -14.02
N ASP A 240 -7.66 7.55 -14.49
CA ASP A 240 -9.07 7.70 -14.88
C ASP A 240 -9.33 8.84 -15.88
N GLY A 241 -8.35 9.06 -16.76
CA GLY A 241 -8.37 10.12 -17.80
C GLY A 241 -7.83 11.47 -17.34
N ASN A 242 -7.54 11.65 -16.06
CA ASN A 242 -6.95 12.88 -15.52
C ASN A 242 -5.42 12.84 -15.66
N VAL A 243 -4.94 12.95 -16.91
CA VAL A 243 -3.51 12.86 -17.22
C VAL A 243 -2.81 14.18 -16.86
N SER A 244 -1.68 14.10 -16.19
CA SER A 244 -0.79 15.26 -15.96
C SER A 244 0.62 14.95 -16.46
N HIS A 245 1.33 16.00 -16.88
CA HIS A 245 2.69 15.89 -17.41
C HIS A 245 3.75 16.44 -16.46
N SER A 246 3.33 17.23 -15.48
CA SER A 246 4.21 17.84 -14.48
C SER A 246 3.46 18.14 -13.18
N GLN A 247 4.19 18.40 -12.10
CA GLN A 247 3.60 18.85 -10.84
C GLN A 247 2.85 20.19 -11.00
N GLU A 248 3.34 21.08 -11.88
CA GLU A 248 2.69 22.37 -12.15
C GLU A 248 1.29 22.21 -12.77
N ASP A 249 1.08 21.15 -13.56
CA ASP A 249 -0.24 20.85 -14.11
C ASP A 249 -1.21 20.41 -12.99
N GLU A 250 -0.71 19.69 -11.97
CA GLU A 250 -1.47 19.24 -10.82
C GLU A 250 -1.82 20.41 -9.88
N ASP A 251 -0.88 21.31 -9.62
CA ASP A 251 -1.07 22.48 -8.75
C ASP A 251 -2.09 23.51 -9.33
N ASN A 252 -2.34 23.47 -10.63
CA ASN A 252 -3.28 24.36 -11.30
C ASN A 252 -4.70 23.80 -11.47
N LEU A 253 -4.99 22.62 -10.93
CA LEU A 253 -6.34 22.05 -10.98
C LEU A 253 -7.28 22.84 -10.06
N LEU A 254 -8.46 23.22 -10.57
CA LEU A 254 -9.50 23.89 -9.78
C LEU A 254 -10.12 22.95 -8.72
N PHE A 255 -10.02 21.66 -8.95
CA PHE A 255 -10.43 20.62 -8.01
C PHE A 255 -9.28 19.64 -7.84
N PRO A 256 -8.87 19.35 -6.60
CA PRO A 256 -7.83 18.37 -6.33
C PRO A 256 -8.25 17.00 -6.90
N ARG A 257 -7.27 16.32 -7.46
CA ARG A 257 -7.44 14.97 -7.98
C ARG A 257 -7.07 13.96 -6.90
N ILE A 258 -7.96 13.02 -6.62
CA ILE A 258 -7.62 11.87 -5.76
C ILE A 258 -6.57 11.02 -6.47
N GLU A 259 -5.41 10.88 -5.85
CA GLU A 259 -4.31 10.08 -6.37
C GLU A 259 -4.64 8.58 -6.29
N ASN A 260 -4.36 7.84 -7.37
CA ASN A 260 -4.47 6.38 -7.38
C ASN A 260 -3.21 5.73 -6.76
N LYS A 261 -3.01 5.91 -5.46
CA LYS A 261 -1.85 5.40 -4.68
C LYS A 261 -1.73 3.88 -4.72
N TYR A 262 -2.85 3.18 -4.87
CA TYR A 262 -2.87 1.71 -4.95
C TYR A 262 -2.70 1.16 -6.36
N ASN A 263 -2.61 2.02 -7.39
CA ASN A 263 -2.45 1.66 -8.80
C ASN A 263 -3.46 0.63 -9.28
N ILE A 264 -4.71 0.82 -8.87
CA ILE A 264 -5.85 -0.02 -9.23
C ILE A 264 -6.52 0.47 -10.51
N PHE A 265 -7.08 -0.45 -11.28
CA PHE A 265 -7.87 -0.14 -12.47
C PHE A 265 -8.83 -1.28 -12.80
N SER A 266 -9.86 -0.99 -13.62
CA SER A 266 -10.77 -1.97 -14.18
C SER A 266 -10.53 -2.14 -15.67
N ASP A 267 -11.14 -3.16 -16.25
CA ASP A 267 -11.15 -3.42 -17.69
C ASP A 267 -12.16 -2.57 -18.47
N ASP A 268 -12.90 -1.67 -17.82
CA ASP A 268 -13.98 -0.88 -18.42
C ASP A 268 -13.57 -0.18 -19.73
N ARG A 269 -12.28 0.22 -19.85
CA ARG A 269 -11.75 0.92 -21.02
C ARG A 269 -11.17 0.01 -22.11
N PHE A 270 -11.03 -1.30 -21.82
CA PHE A 270 -10.45 -2.28 -22.75
C PHE A 270 -11.09 -3.66 -22.65
N HIS A 271 -12.36 -3.71 -22.24
CA HIS A 271 -13.13 -4.93 -22.09
C HIS A 271 -13.10 -5.81 -23.35
N ASN A 272 -12.82 -7.11 -23.19
CA ASN A 272 -12.58 -8.09 -24.27
C ASN A 272 -11.42 -7.72 -25.23
N SER A 273 -10.45 -6.95 -24.77
CA SER A 273 -9.35 -6.44 -25.58
C SER A 273 -8.05 -6.41 -24.80
N SER A 274 -7.12 -5.57 -25.19
CA SER A 274 -5.87 -5.32 -24.47
C SER A 274 -5.60 -3.84 -24.31
N ALA A 275 -4.89 -3.50 -23.24
CA ALA A 275 -4.42 -2.17 -22.99
C ALA A 275 -2.92 -2.16 -22.67
N THR A 276 -2.25 -1.05 -22.94
CA THR A 276 -0.87 -0.84 -22.55
C THR A 276 -0.77 0.30 -21.57
N LEU A 277 -0.46 -0.02 -20.32
CA LEU A 277 -0.22 0.94 -19.27
C LEU A 277 1.17 1.56 -19.42
N LYS A 278 1.28 2.87 -19.16
CA LYS A 278 2.52 3.63 -19.23
C LYS A 278 2.85 4.22 -17.87
N VAL A 279 3.83 3.62 -17.20
CA VAL A 279 4.22 4.00 -15.85
C VAL A 279 5.74 4.12 -15.71
N TYR A 280 6.18 4.70 -14.59
CA TYR A 280 7.58 4.96 -14.35
C TYR A 280 7.97 4.59 -12.93
N THR A 281 9.26 4.27 -12.74
CA THR A 281 9.91 4.25 -11.43
C THR A 281 11.20 5.04 -11.48
N ARG A 282 11.62 5.58 -10.36
CA ARG A 282 12.93 6.23 -10.26
C ARG A 282 14.05 5.22 -10.52
N LEU A 283 15.16 5.69 -11.09
CA LEU A 283 16.40 4.92 -11.12
C LEU A 283 17.16 5.14 -9.80
N TYR A 284 17.52 4.04 -9.17
CA TYR A 284 18.30 4.04 -7.92
C TYR A 284 19.73 3.65 -8.22
N ASP A 285 20.67 4.56 -7.94
CA ASP A 285 22.11 4.34 -8.07
C ASP A 285 22.86 4.48 -6.74
N ASP A 286 22.24 5.16 -5.78
CA ASP A 286 22.80 5.42 -4.46
C ASP A 286 22.05 4.60 -3.41
N PHE A 287 22.78 3.97 -2.50
CA PHE A 287 22.21 3.16 -1.42
C PHE A 287 22.66 3.71 -0.06
N THR A 288 21.68 3.79 0.86
CA THR A 288 21.96 4.29 2.20
C THR A 288 22.56 3.18 3.05
N ALA A 289 23.76 3.43 3.57
CA ALA A 289 24.34 2.62 4.64
C ALA A 289 24.20 3.39 5.97
N SER A 290 23.83 2.69 7.03
CA SER A 290 23.79 3.32 8.35
C SER A 290 25.21 3.68 8.81
N PRO A 291 25.51 4.97 9.08
CA PRO A 291 26.81 5.36 9.59
C PRO A 291 26.99 4.80 10.99
N LEU A 292 28.04 4.01 11.19
CA LEU A 292 28.43 3.49 12.49
C LEU A 292 29.82 4.03 12.84
N TYR A 293 29.99 4.47 14.08
CA TYR A 293 31.27 4.97 14.53
C TYR A 293 32.36 3.88 14.48
N GLY A 294 33.43 4.14 13.73
CA GLY A 294 34.53 3.19 13.52
C GLY A 294 34.31 2.22 12.36
N ILE A 295 33.35 2.48 11.47
CA ILE A 295 33.11 1.69 10.26
C ILE A 295 33.22 2.59 9.03
N THR A 296 34.02 2.15 8.05
CA THR A 296 34.10 2.78 6.72
C THR A 296 33.65 1.79 5.65
N TYR A 297 32.95 2.30 4.66
CA TYR A 297 32.48 1.48 3.53
C TYR A 297 33.43 1.64 2.35
N GLY A 298 33.92 0.52 1.85
CA GLY A 298 34.72 0.43 0.62
C GLY A 298 33.85 0.27 -0.62
N ASN A 299 34.32 -0.55 -1.55
CA ASN A 299 33.60 -0.84 -2.79
C ASN A 299 32.25 -1.48 -2.47
N THR A 300 31.19 -0.94 -3.09
CA THR A 300 29.83 -1.41 -2.94
C THR A 300 29.34 -1.93 -4.28
N TYR A 301 28.71 -3.09 -4.25
CA TYR A 301 28.14 -3.74 -5.43
C TYR A 301 26.66 -4.03 -5.19
N CYS A 302 25.87 -3.97 -6.24
CA CYS A 302 24.46 -4.34 -6.15
C CYS A 302 24.03 -5.23 -7.30
N THR A 303 23.18 -6.19 -6.99
CA THR A 303 22.31 -6.86 -7.96
C THR A 303 20.92 -6.26 -7.85
N GLN A 304 20.24 -6.13 -8.97
CA GLN A 304 18.88 -5.58 -9.05
C GLN A 304 17.97 -6.59 -9.72
N SER A 305 16.78 -6.76 -9.16
CA SER A 305 15.65 -7.37 -9.84
C SER A 305 14.44 -6.46 -9.78
N ILE A 306 13.70 -6.38 -10.87
CA ILE A 306 12.45 -5.63 -10.94
C ILE A 306 11.33 -6.64 -11.06
N HIS A 307 10.44 -6.63 -10.08
CA HIS A 307 9.27 -7.47 -9.99
C HIS A 307 8.06 -6.68 -10.45
N ILE A 308 7.55 -6.96 -11.63
CA ILE A 308 6.34 -6.35 -12.17
C ILE A 308 5.21 -7.32 -11.95
N ARG A 309 4.26 -6.96 -11.09
CA ARG A 309 3.19 -7.82 -10.63
C ARG A 309 1.85 -7.22 -11.05
N LEU A 310 1.07 -8.01 -11.77
CA LEU A 310 -0.32 -7.74 -12.06
C LEU A 310 -1.16 -8.64 -11.16
N LEU A 311 -2.00 -8.04 -10.34
CA LEU A 311 -2.86 -8.75 -9.40
C LEU A 311 -4.31 -8.64 -9.88
N ASN A 312 -5.01 -9.78 -10.02
CA ASN A 312 -6.45 -9.77 -10.18
C ASN A 312 -7.11 -9.69 -8.81
N LEU A 313 -8.07 -8.76 -8.68
CA LEU A 313 -8.78 -8.45 -7.45
C LEU A 313 -10.24 -8.86 -7.57
N THR A 314 -10.88 -9.17 -6.45
CA THR A 314 -12.35 -9.20 -6.41
C THR A 314 -12.91 -7.78 -6.52
N ALA A 315 -14.15 -7.64 -7.00
CA ALA A 315 -14.82 -6.34 -7.13
C ALA A 315 -14.91 -5.60 -5.77
N ASP A 316 -15.12 -6.34 -4.67
CA ASP A 316 -15.17 -5.75 -3.33
C ASP A 316 -13.80 -5.24 -2.89
N TYR A 317 -12.73 -6.00 -3.22
CA TYR A 317 -11.37 -5.57 -2.89
C TYR A 317 -10.98 -4.32 -3.70
N TYR A 318 -11.33 -4.26 -4.97
CA TYR A 318 -11.15 -3.07 -5.78
C TYR A 318 -11.87 -1.85 -5.20
N ARG A 319 -13.16 -2.01 -4.81
CA ARG A 319 -13.94 -0.93 -4.18
C ARG A 319 -13.34 -0.47 -2.85
N TYR A 320 -12.82 -1.42 -2.05
CA TYR A 320 -12.13 -1.10 -0.81
C TYR A 320 -10.88 -0.26 -1.04
N LEU A 321 -10.01 -0.65 -1.99
CA LEU A 321 -8.80 0.12 -2.33
C LEU A 321 -9.15 1.48 -2.94
N LYS A 322 -10.23 1.56 -3.73
CA LYS A 322 -10.71 2.83 -4.27
C LYS A 322 -11.17 3.78 -3.16
N ALA A 323 -11.85 3.27 -2.14
CA ALA A 323 -12.20 4.07 -0.97
C ALA A 323 -10.96 4.49 -0.17
N LEU A 324 -9.97 3.61 0.00
CA LEU A 324 -8.70 3.95 0.66
C LEU A 324 -7.93 5.04 -0.08
N ASN A 325 -7.92 5.07 -1.42
CA ASN A 325 -7.30 6.17 -2.16
C ASN A 325 -7.85 7.54 -1.71
N CYS A 326 -9.17 7.63 -1.41
CA CYS A 326 -9.76 8.86 -0.91
C CYS A 326 -9.32 9.17 0.53
N PHE A 327 -9.25 8.16 1.41
CA PHE A 327 -8.86 8.37 2.81
C PHE A 327 -7.37 8.69 2.99
N ASP A 328 -6.53 8.16 2.11
CA ASP A 328 -5.08 8.35 2.16
C ASP A 328 -4.64 9.59 1.36
N ASP A 329 -5.58 10.33 0.79
CA ASP A 329 -5.32 11.54 0.02
C ASP A 329 -5.35 12.76 0.93
N ASP A 330 -4.27 13.53 0.97
CA ASP A 330 -4.15 14.73 1.80
C ASP A 330 -5.09 15.86 1.32
N ASP A 331 -5.54 15.80 0.06
CA ASP A 331 -6.44 16.77 -0.56
C ASP A 331 -7.92 16.40 -0.38
N TYR A 332 -8.22 15.26 0.25
CA TYR A 332 -9.59 14.85 0.52
C TYR A 332 -10.24 15.72 1.58
N ASP A 333 -11.20 16.56 1.17
CA ASP A 333 -12.00 17.40 2.08
C ASP A 333 -13.40 16.80 2.25
N ALA A 334 -13.66 16.23 3.41
CA ALA A 334 -14.95 15.61 3.75
C ALA A 334 -16.12 16.62 3.79
N VAL A 335 -15.84 17.93 3.81
CA VAL A 335 -16.86 19.00 3.79
C VAL A 335 -17.27 19.35 2.37
N LEU A 336 -16.31 19.31 1.43
CA LEU A 336 -16.52 19.71 0.03
C LEU A 336 -16.74 18.52 -0.91
N MET A 337 -16.32 17.32 -0.52
CA MET A 337 -16.46 16.09 -1.31
C MET A 337 -17.54 15.18 -0.74
N GLU A 338 -18.02 14.25 -1.58
CA GLU A 338 -18.98 13.25 -1.13
C GLU A 338 -18.38 12.37 -0.01
N PRO A 339 -19.14 12.10 1.08
CA PRO A 339 -18.66 11.24 2.15
C PRO A 339 -18.32 9.84 1.64
N VAL A 340 -17.10 9.40 1.87
CA VAL A 340 -16.64 8.06 1.52
C VAL A 340 -16.75 7.17 2.76
N SER A 341 -17.38 6.00 2.61
CA SER A 341 -17.39 4.97 3.64
C SER A 341 -16.52 3.79 3.21
N LEU A 342 -15.68 3.30 4.11
CA LEU A 342 -14.91 2.07 3.84
C LEU A 342 -15.86 0.87 3.78
N PRO A 343 -15.86 0.11 2.67
CA PRO A 343 -16.63 -1.13 2.59
C PRO A 343 -16.18 -2.13 3.68
N SER A 344 -17.13 -2.83 4.26
CA SER A 344 -16.86 -3.94 5.18
C SER A 344 -17.51 -5.21 4.67
N ASN A 345 -16.79 -6.32 4.68
CA ASN A 345 -17.32 -7.64 4.37
C ASN A 345 -17.26 -8.60 5.57
N ILE A 346 -17.21 -8.04 6.78
CA ILE A 346 -17.13 -8.79 8.02
C ILE A 346 -18.53 -8.94 8.64
N SER A 347 -18.97 -10.16 8.84
CA SER A 347 -20.18 -10.49 9.58
C SER A 347 -19.87 -10.59 11.08
N GLY A 348 -20.69 -9.92 11.91
CA GLY A 348 -20.53 -9.91 13.38
C GLY A 348 -19.42 -8.99 13.89
N GLY A 349 -18.73 -8.29 13.01
CA GLY A 349 -17.67 -7.34 13.31
C GLY A 349 -17.58 -6.26 12.22
N ILE A 350 -16.45 -5.57 12.15
CA ILE A 350 -16.13 -4.59 11.11
C ILE A 350 -14.75 -4.86 10.52
N GLY A 351 -14.41 -4.18 9.42
CA GLY A 351 -13.13 -4.32 8.72
C GLY A 351 -13.27 -4.93 7.34
N PHE A 352 -12.17 -5.39 6.78
CA PHE A 352 -12.17 -5.90 5.42
C PHE A 352 -11.17 -7.05 5.22
N VAL A 353 -11.63 -8.10 4.54
CA VAL A 353 -10.78 -9.19 4.06
C VAL A 353 -10.86 -9.24 2.55
N GLY A 354 -9.72 -9.02 1.89
CA GLY A 354 -9.58 -9.14 0.44
C GLY A 354 -8.58 -10.23 0.07
N VAL A 355 -8.72 -10.78 -1.13
CA VAL A 355 -7.74 -11.69 -1.71
C VAL A 355 -7.45 -11.30 -3.14
N ALA A 356 -6.16 -11.35 -3.50
CA ALA A 356 -5.67 -11.09 -4.84
C ALA A 356 -4.89 -12.29 -5.37
N THR A 357 -4.94 -12.51 -6.68
CA THR A 357 -4.11 -13.51 -7.34
C THR A 357 -3.12 -12.82 -8.26
N PRO A 358 -1.81 -12.90 -7.95
CA PRO A 358 -0.78 -12.26 -8.74
C PRO A 358 -0.35 -13.10 -9.93
N ARG A 359 0.11 -12.40 -10.97
CA ARG A 359 1.01 -12.90 -12.00
C ARG A 359 2.20 -11.95 -12.08
N GLU A 360 3.39 -12.47 -12.28
CA GLU A 360 4.63 -11.71 -12.16
C GLU A 360 5.54 -11.89 -13.38
N VAL A 361 6.17 -10.80 -13.77
CA VAL A 361 7.31 -10.75 -14.69
C VAL A 361 8.50 -10.20 -13.94
N VAL A 362 9.64 -10.90 -13.98
CA VAL A 362 10.87 -10.48 -13.29
C VAL A 362 11.92 -10.09 -14.32
N ILE A 363 12.49 -8.90 -14.17
CA ILE A 363 13.63 -8.42 -14.96
C ILE A 363 14.84 -8.38 -14.03
N ALA A 364 15.81 -9.27 -14.25
CA ALA A 364 17.04 -9.34 -13.47
C ALA A 364 18.19 -8.61 -14.17
N PHE A 365 19.00 -7.90 -13.41
CA PHE A 365 20.18 -7.20 -13.88
C PHE A 365 21.45 -7.81 -13.26
N PRO A 366 22.56 -7.84 -14.02
CA PRO A 366 23.82 -8.32 -13.48
C PRO A 366 24.33 -7.42 -12.34
N GLU A 367 25.22 -7.98 -11.51
CA GLU A 367 25.89 -7.23 -10.47
C GLU A 367 26.67 -6.04 -11.08
N ARG A 368 26.57 -4.89 -10.44
CA ARG A 368 27.25 -3.66 -10.84
C ARG A 368 27.81 -2.91 -9.63
N PRO A 369 28.88 -2.11 -9.80
CA PRO A 369 29.26 -1.15 -8.78
C PRO A 369 28.15 -0.14 -8.53
N CYS A 370 27.96 0.25 -7.28
CA CYS A 370 27.02 1.29 -6.90
C CYS A 370 27.64 2.21 -5.84
N LYS A 371 27.03 3.39 -5.68
CA LYS A 371 27.45 4.37 -4.69
C LYS A 371 26.74 4.10 -3.36
N THR A 372 27.45 4.27 -2.27
CA THR A 372 26.88 4.34 -0.92
C THR A 372 26.80 5.79 -0.47
N THR A 373 25.61 6.22 -0.09
CA THR A 373 25.44 7.49 0.63
C THR A 373 25.46 7.18 2.13
N GLY A 374 26.64 7.20 2.73
CA GLY A 374 26.79 7.17 4.17
C GLY A 374 27.61 8.41 4.55
N TYR A 375 27.04 9.25 5.39
CA TYR A 375 27.82 10.35 5.96
C TYR A 375 28.87 9.77 6.90
N TRP A 376 30.08 9.68 6.41
CA TRP A 376 31.24 9.63 7.28
C TRP A 376 32.25 10.70 6.82
N ASN A 377 32.45 11.67 7.68
CA ASN A 377 33.61 12.52 7.61
C ASN A 377 34.58 11.97 8.66
N PRO A 378 35.81 11.52 8.30
CA PRO A 378 36.80 11.12 9.26
C PRO A 378 37.24 12.30 10.17
#